data_a015816b15952f93b1833c57758fda84
#
_entry.id   a015816b15952f93b1833c57758fda84
#
_cell.length_a   1.000
_cell.length_b   1.000
_cell.length_c   1.000
_cell.angle_alpha   90.00
_cell.angle_beta   90.00
_cell.angle_gamma   90.00
#
_symmetry.space_group_name_H-M   'P 1'
#
loop_
_entity.id
_entity.type
_entity.pdbx_description
1 polymer ?
#
loop_
_entity_poly.entity_id
_entity_poly.type
_entity_poly.pdbx_seq_one_letter_code
_entity_poly.pdbx_strand_id
1 'polypeptide(L)'
;MGVNGSVLAIDAGNSKTDVALIGEDGTVLSTARGGGFQPPVVGVGRAVDVLGAAVEQVLDSAGVTAGSVAHVSACLANADLPVEEEQLTEALRARAWGRTVEVRNDTFAILRAGIDEPRGVAVVCGAGINCVGMVPDGRTARFPAIGRISGDWGGGSGLSEEAMWFAARAEDGRGEPTALARTLPAHFGLDSMYALIEALHLGRIDSVRRHELAPVLFATAAEGDAPALALVDRLAEEVVALASVALARLDLLDEAAPVLLGGSVLAARHPRLDGRIAELLAARAPKAVVRVVEESPVLGAGLLGLDHTAAPPEVHKRLRAQYA
;
A
#
# COMPACT_ATOMS: atom_id res chain seq x y z
N MET A 1 -27.36 27.24 -8.11
CA MET A 1 -27.14 25.92 -8.73
C MET A 1 -26.35 25.12 -7.71
N GLY A 2 -26.86 23.99 -7.26
CA GLY A 2 -26.13 23.14 -6.30
C GLY A 2 -24.85 22.61 -6.95
N VAL A 3 -23.76 22.58 -6.18
CA VAL A 3 -22.51 21.95 -6.62
C VAL A 3 -22.75 20.44 -6.62
N ASN A 4 -22.62 19.81 -7.80
CA ASN A 4 -22.75 18.35 -7.94
C ASN A 4 -21.37 17.70 -7.74
N GLY A 5 -21.27 16.75 -6.81
CA GLY A 5 -20.11 15.90 -6.70
C GLY A 5 -20.15 14.80 -7.77
N SER A 6 -19.08 14.66 -8.54
CA SER A 6 -18.97 13.56 -9.51
C SER A 6 -18.45 12.29 -8.83
N VAL A 7 -17.37 12.41 -8.08
CA VAL A 7 -16.68 11.27 -7.44
C VAL A 7 -16.40 11.58 -5.96
N LEU A 8 -16.78 10.66 -5.09
CA LEU A 8 -16.28 10.58 -3.73
C LEU A 8 -15.14 9.56 -3.71
N ALA A 9 -13.90 10.04 -3.60
CA ALA A 9 -12.69 9.23 -3.55
C ALA A 9 -12.34 8.92 -2.10
N ILE A 10 -12.10 7.64 -1.80
CA ILE A 10 -11.69 7.16 -0.48
C ILE A 10 -10.43 6.32 -0.65
N ASP A 11 -9.36 6.73 0.02
CA ASP A 11 -8.15 5.93 0.21
C ASP A 11 -8.02 5.60 1.70
N ALA A 12 -8.23 4.35 2.07
CA ALA A 12 -8.26 3.93 3.46
C ALA A 12 -7.23 2.84 3.74
N GLY A 13 -6.12 3.25 4.36
CA GLY A 13 -5.08 2.37 4.85
C GLY A 13 -5.30 1.92 6.30
N ASN A 14 -4.46 1.02 6.79
CA ASN A 14 -4.52 0.53 8.17
C ASN A 14 -4.32 1.63 9.23
N SER A 15 -3.64 2.73 8.91
CA SER A 15 -3.28 3.79 9.87
C SER A 15 -4.10 5.06 9.71
N LYS A 16 -4.58 5.37 8.53
CA LYS A 16 -5.32 6.59 8.20
C LYS A 16 -6.23 6.37 7.00
N THR A 17 -7.23 7.24 6.89
CA THR A 17 -8.12 7.35 5.72
C THR A 17 -8.03 8.76 5.18
N ASP A 18 -7.84 8.91 3.88
CA ASP A 18 -7.94 10.18 3.16
C ASP A 18 -9.19 10.14 2.26
N VAL A 19 -10.03 11.17 2.31
CA VAL A 19 -11.25 11.29 1.52
C VAL A 19 -11.22 12.61 0.75
N ALA A 20 -11.64 12.57 -0.53
CA ALA A 20 -11.78 13.75 -1.37
C ALA A 20 -13.10 13.71 -2.14
N LEU A 21 -13.81 14.84 -2.18
CA LEU A 21 -14.97 15.04 -3.07
C LEU A 21 -14.51 15.80 -4.31
N ILE A 22 -14.78 15.24 -5.47
CA ILE A 22 -14.34 15.74 -6.77
C ILE A 22 -15.57 16.15 -7.57
N GLY A 23 -15.55 17.37 -8.10
CA GLY A 23 -16.58 17.90 -8.96
C GLY A 23 -16.55 17.29 -10.37
N GLU A 24 -17.63 17.51 -11.13
CA GLU A 24 -17.75 17.01 -12.52
C GLU A 24 -16.65 17.52 -13.43
N ASP A 25 -16.05 18.67 -13.11
CA ASP A 25 -14.96 19.28 -13.87
C ASP A 25 -13.57 18.85 -13.41
N GLY A 26 -13.46 17.97 -12.38
CA GLY A 26 -12.20 17.52 -11.80
C GLY A 26 -11.63 18.41 -10.70
N THR A 27 -12.38 19.43 -10.25
CA THR A 27 -11.97 20.25 -9.11
C THR A 27 -12.17 19.49 -7.80
N VAL A 28 -11.18 19.53 -6.90
CA VAL A 28 -11.33 19.02 -5.52
C VAL A 28 -12.17 20.03 -4.73
N LEU A 29 -13.39 19.64 -4.38
CA LEU A 29 -14.35 20.49 -3.66
C LEU A 29 -14.05 20.53 -2.17
N SER A 30 -13.65 19.42 -1.59
CA SER A 30 -13.30 19.29 -0.17
C SER A 30 -12.49 18.01 0.07
N THR A 31 -11.76 18.00 1.18
CA THR A 31 -10.98 16.83 1.63
C THR A 31 -11.15 16.67 3.14
N ALA A 32 -11.01 15.43 3.62
CA ALA A 32 -10.91 15.14 5.05
C ALA A 32 -9.96 13.95 5.29
N ARG A 33 -9.47 13.88 6.52
CA ARG A 33 -8.67 12.75 6.99
C ARG A 33 -9.32 12.12 8.21
N GLY A 34 -9.43 10.79 8.18
CA GLY A 34 -9.99 9.95 9.24
C GLY A 34 -8.96 8.98 9.83
N GLY A 35 -9.44 8.16 10.76
CA GLY A 35 -8.66 7.08 11.37
C GLY A 35 -8.35 5.92 10.44
N GLY A 36 -7.64 4.92 10.96
CA GLY A 36 -7.29 3.71 10.23
C GLY A 36 -8.49 2.80 9.94
N PHE A 37 -8.41 2.07 8.83
CA PHE A 37 -9.44 1.15 8.36
C PHE A 37 -8.97 -0.31 8.57
N GLN A 38 -9.51 -0.99 9.57
CA GLN A 38 -9.04 -2.30 10.00
C GLN A 38 -10.22 -3.29 10.22
N PRO A 39 -10.97 -3.69 9.17
CA PRO A 39 -12.09 -4.60 9.27
C PRO A 39 -11.76 -5.93 9.98
N PRO A 40 -10.58 -6.56 9.80
CA PRO A 40 -10.25 -7.80 10.50
C PRO A 40 -10.16 -7.66 12.03
N VAL A 41 -9.91 -6.44 12.52
CA VAL A 41 -9.76 -6.17 13.96
C VAL A 41 -11.09 -5.75 14.61
N VAL A 42 -11.81 -4.84 13.96
CA VAL A 42 -13.00 -4.21 14.54
C VAL A 42 -14.34 -4.67 13.92
N GLY A 43 -14.28 -5.46 12.87
CA GLY A 43 -15.44 -5.86 12.06
C GLY A 43 -15.79 -4.81 10.99
N VAL A 44 -16.44 -5.26 9.90
CA VAL A 44 -16.77 -4.42 8.73
C VAL A 44 -17.61 -3.20 9.12
N GLY A 45 -18.64 -3.38 9.95
CA GLY A 45 -19.55 -2.28 10.34
C GLY A 45 -18.82 -1.13 11.00
N ARG A 46 -17.98 -1.40 12.02
CA ARG A 46 -17.21 -0.37 12.72
C ARG A 46 -16.13 0.26 11.84
N ALA A 47 -15.50 -0.53 10.99
CA ALA A 47 -14.51 0.02 10.05
C ALA A 47 -15.17 1.01 9.09
N VAL A 48 -16.37 0.70 8.58
CA VAL A 48 -17.14 1.61 7.71
C VAL A 48 -17.64 2.85 8.49
N ASP A 49 -17.91 2.75 9.79
CA ASP A 49 -18.26 3.92 10.61
C ASP A 49 -17.09 4.93 10.70
N VAL A 50 -15.83 4.44 10.71
CA VAL A 50 -14.64 5.31 10.65
C VAL A 50 -14.59 6.09 9.34
N LEU A 51 -14.92 5.46 8.21
CA LEU A 51 -15.02 6.14 6.92
C LEU A 51 -16.14 7.19 6.94
N GLY A 52 -17.28 6.86 7.58
CA GLY A 52 -18.47 7.70 7.66
C GLY A 52 -18.18 9.09 8.18
N ALA A 53 -17.44 9.22 9.27
CA ALA A 53 -17.07 10.50 9.85
C ALA A 53 -16.29 11.40 8.88
N ALA A 54 -15.35 10.84 8.12
CA ALA A 54 -14.58 11.61 7.13
C ALA A 54 -15.43 11.97 5.90
N VAL A 55 -16.31 11.07 5.46
CA VAL A 55 -17.25 11.31 4.35
C VAL A 55 -18.24 12.42 4.71
N GLU A 56 -18.87 12.38 5.88
CA GLU A 56 -19.77 13.41 6.36
C GLU A 56 -19.08 14.77 6.39
N GLN A 57 -17.88 14.85 6.94
CA GLN A 57 -17.09 16.08 6.96
C GLN A 57 -16.84 16.64 5.55
N VAL A 58 -16.52 15.78 4.59
CA VAL A 58 -16.26 16.19 3.19
C VAL A 58 -17.54 16.73 2.54
N LEU A 59 -18.66 16.01 2.69
CA LEU A 59 -19.94 16.40 2.10
C LEU A 59 -20.47 17.73 2.69
N ASP A 60 -20.42 17.85 4.01
CA ASP A 60 -20.86 19.07 4.72
C ASP A 60 -20.02 20.29 4.34
N SER A 61 -18.68 20.13 4.29
CA SER A 61 -17.76 21.20 3.91
C SER A 61 -17.99 21.72 2.50
N ALA A 62 -18.40 20.84 1.58
CA ALA A 62 -18.72 21.20 0.21
C ALA A 62 -20.18 21.66 0.01
N GLY A 63 -21.04 21.51 0.99
CA GLY A 63 -22.48 21.75 0.87
C GLY A 63 -23.16 20.78 -0.14
N VAL A 64 -22.64 19.57 -0.25
CA VAL A 64 -23.08 18.54 -1.20
C VAL A 64 -23.83 17.45 -0.44
N THR A 65 -24.97 17.00 -0.96
CA THR A 65 -25.68 15.85 -0.41
C THR A 65 -25.19 14.54 -1.00
N ALA A 66 -25.20 13.46 -0.22
CA ALA A 66 -24.79 12.12 -0.68
C ALA A 66 -25.53 11.70 -1.97
N GLY A 67 -26.82 11.98 -2.09
CA GLY A 67 -27.64 11.65 -3.28
C GLY A 67 -27.19 12.35 -4.58
N SER A 68 -26.40 13.42 -4.49
CA SER A 68 -25.85 14.14 -5.65
C SER A 68 -24.48 13.61 -6.10
N VAL A 69 -23.84 12.74 -5.32
CA VAL A 69 -22.59 12.06 -5.69
C VAL A 69 -22.86 10.99 -6.73
N ALA A 70 -22.19 11.05 -7.87
CA ALA A 70 -22.40 10.08 -8.95
C ALA A 70 -21.78 8.72 -8.63
N HIS A 71 -20.56 8.72 -8.09
CA HIS A 71 -19.80 7.50 -7.85
C HIS A 71 -18.94 7.58 -6.58
N VAL A 72 -18.91 6.48 -5.82
CA VAL A 72 -17.98 6.27 -4.71
C VAL A 72 -16.88 5.34 -5.19
N SER A 73 -15.65 5.84 -5.27
CA SER A 73 -14.45 5.09 -5.60
C SER A 73 -13.65 4.85 -4.31
N ALA A 74 -13.74 3.65 -3.76
CA ALA A 74 -13.12 3.30 -2.49
C ALA A 74 -11.97 2.31 -2.70
N CYS A 75 -10.75 2.78 -2.40
CA CYS A 75 -9.54 1.96 -2.37
C CYS A 75 -9.22 1.66 -0.90
N LEU A 76 -9.40 0.40 -0.50
CA LEU A 76 -9.44 0.01 0.91
C LEU A 76 -8.37 -1.04 1.22
N ALA A 77 -7.59 -0.81 2.27
CA ALA A 77 -6.76 -1.85 2.87
C ALA A 77 -7.67 -3.02 3.33
N ASN A 78 -7.12 -4.23 3.37
CA ASN A 78 -7.86 -5.44 3.72
C ASN A 78 -9.05 -5.78 2.78
N ALA A 79 -9.05 -5.22 1.56
CA ALA A 79 -9.86 -5.66 0.43
C ALA A 79 -9.01 -6.56 -0.49
N ASP A 80 -8.43 -7.61 0.08
CA ASP A 80 -7.41 -8.43 -0.57
C ASP A 80 -8.02 -9.57 -1.37
N LEU A 81 -9.13 -10.12 -0.90
CA LEU A 81 -9.86 -11.20 -1.53
C LEU A 81 -11.16 -10.69 -2.19
N PRO A 82 -11.63 -11.33 -3.29
CA PRO A 82 -12.89 -10.95 -3.93
C PRO A 82 -14.09 -10.93 -2.97
N VAL A 83 -14.15 -11.87 -2.03
CA VAL A 83 -15.22 -11.93 -1.03
C VAL A 83 -15.20 -10.73 -0.07
N GLU A 84 -14.01 -10.20 0.26
CA GLU A 84 -13.86 -9.00 1.09
C GLU A 84 -14.29 -7.75 0.32
N GLU A 85 -13.88 -7.62 -0.95
CA GLU A 85 -14.34 -6.53 -1.81
C GLU A 85 -15.86 -6.52 -1.96
N GLU A 86 -16.50 -7.71 -2.12
CA GLU A 86 -17.95 -7.84 -2.21
C GLU A 86 -18.64 -7.40 -0.91
N GLN A 87 -18.19 -7.91 0.25
CA GLN A 87 -18.71 -7.53 1.56
C GLN A 87 -18.58 -6.04 1.85
N LEU A 88 -17.42 -5.46 1.53
CA LEU A 88 -17.16 -4.03 1.70
C LEU A 88 -18.01 -3.20 0.75
N THR A 89 -18.16 -3.64 -0.50
CA THR A 89 -19.05 -2.98 -1.48
C THR A 89 -20.50 -2.94 -0.99
N GLU A 90 -21.02 -4.05 -0.47
CA GLU A 90 -22.37 -4.10 0.11
C GLU A 90 -22.51 -3.17 1.31
N ALA A 91 -21.51 -3.17 2.21
CA ALA A 91 -21.50 -2.30 3.37
C ALA A 91 -21.48 -0.81 3.00
N LEU A 92 -20.70 -0.42 1.98
CA LEU A 92 -20.66 0.96 1.49
C LEU A 92 -21.93 1.35 0.73
N ARG A 93 -22.52 0.46 -0.06
CA ARG A 93 -23.83 0.69 -0.72
C ARG A 93 -24.93 0.99 0.30
N ALA A 94 -24.94 0.29 1.43
CA ALA A 94 -25.91 0.51 2.50
C ALA A 94 -25.83 1.92 3.12
N ARG A 95 -24.68 2.62 2.98
CA ARG A 95 -24.50 4.01 3.44
C ARG A 95 -25.11 5.05 2.49
N ALA A 96 -25.41 4.68 1.25
CA ALA A 96 -25.99 5.56 0.24
C ALA A 96 -25.20 6.87 0.04
N TRP A 97 -23.86 6.81 0.10
CA TRP A 97 -22.97 7.98 -0.09
C TRP A 97 -22.86 8.43 -1.54
N GLY A 98 -23.32 7.63 -2.49
CA GLY A 98 -23.36 7.92 -3.92
C GLY A 98 -24.29 6.96 -4.65
N ARG A 99 -24.54 7.25 -5.94
CA ARG A 99 -25.45 6.42 -6.78
C ARG A 99 -24.86 5.06 -7.12
N THR A 100 -23.53 5.01 -7.32
CA THR A 100 -22.79 3.77 -7.57
C THR A 100 -21.58 3.70 -6.64
N VAL A 101 -21.14 2.48 -6.32
CA VAL A 101 -20.01 2.20 -5.41
C VAL A 101 -19.13 1.14 -6.04
N GLU A 102 -17.83 1.39 -6.08
CA GLU A 102 -16.82 0.39 -6.39
C GLU A 102 -15.78 0.35 -5.27
N VAL A 103 -15.46 -0.86 -4.83
CA VAL A 103 -14.38 -1.12 -3.87
C VAL A 103 -13.24 -1.84 -4.59
N ARG A 104 -12.03 -1.41 -4.33
CA ARG A 104 -10.77 -2.06 -4.78
C ARG A 104 -9.79 -2.11 -3.62
N ASN A 105 -8.80 -2.98 -3.72
CA ASN A 105 -7.65 -2.94 -2.82
C ASN A 105 -6.91 -1.58 -2.95
N ASP A 106 -6.38 -1.06 -1.83
CA ASP A 106 -5.70 0.25 -1.75
C ASP A 106 -4.46 0.37 -2.65
N THR A 107 -3.83 -0.75 -3.00
CA THR A 107 -2.70 -0.79 -3.95
C THR A 107 -3.09 -0.26 -5.34
N PHE A 108 -4.35 -0.40 -5.77
CA PHE A 108 -4.82 0.18 -7.03
C PHE A 108 -4.82 1.70 -7.03
N ALA A 109 -5.06 2.35 -5.89
CA ALA A 109 -4.94 3.79 -5.74
C ALA A 109 -3.50 4.25 -5.96
N ILE A 110 -2.54 3.56 -5.35
CA ILE A 110 -1.11 3.84 -5.54
C ILE A 110 -0.72 3.67 -7.00
N LEU A 111 -1.14 2.57 -7.65
CA LEU A 111 -0.87 2.37 -9.07
C LEU A 111 -1.46 3.52 -9.91
N ARG A 112 -2.74 3.82 -9.75
CA ARG A 112 -3.41 4.82 -10.60
C ARG A 112 -2.92 6.24 -10.35
N ALA A 113 -2.51 6.59 -9.14
CA ALA A 113 -1.89 7.87 -8.85
C ALA A 113 -0.61 8.08 -9.66
N GLY A 114 0.22 7.05 -9.72
CA GLY A 114 1.53 7.11 -10.35
C GLY A 114 1.55 6.90 -11.87
N ILE A 115 0.46 6.65 -12.58
CA ILE A 115 0.41 6.45 -14.04
C ILE A 115 -0.57 7.41 -14.71
N ASP A 116 -0.23 7.88 -15.90
CA ASP A 116 -1.12 8.77 -16.69
C ASP A 116 -2.28 7.99 -17.30
N GLU A 117 -1.99 6.87 -17.92
CA GLU A 117 -2.97 5.93 -18.46
C GLU A 117 -3.06 4.70 -17.53
N PRO A 118 -4.22 4.03 -17.43
CA PRO A 118 -4.40 2.86 -16.58
C PRO A 118 -3.66 1.63 -17.14
N ARG A 119 -2.31 1.74 -17.26
CA ARG A 119 -1.44 0.71 -17.82
C ARG A 119 -0.13 0.63 -17.03
N GLY A 120 0.08 -0.45 -16.30
CA GLY A 120 1.30 -0.71 -15.52
C GLY A 120 1.05 -1.61 -14.32
N VAL A 121 2.06 -1.71 -13.49
CA VAL A 121 2.10 -2.54 -12.27
C VAL A 121 2.60 -1.70 -11.10
N ALA A 122 2.06 -1.92 -9.91
CA ALA A 122 2.61 -1.38 -8.67
C ALA A 122 2.92 -2.50 -7.69
N VAL A 123 4.11 -2.45 -7.09
CA VAL A 123 4.48 -3.24 -5.92
C VAL A 123 4.53 -2.31 -4.72
N VAL A 124 3.77 -2.61 -3.69
CA VAL A 124 3.69 -1.82 -2.47
C VAL A 124 4.25 -2.62 -1.30
N CYS A 125 5.28 -2.09 -0.66
CA CYS A 125 5.91 -2.68 0.52
C CYS A 125 5.85 -1.68 1.68
N GLY A 126 4.87 -1.87 2.55
CA GLY A 126 4.66 -1.12 3.80
C GLY A 126 4.78 -2.06 4.99
N ALA A 127 3.75 -2.21 5.80
CA ALA A 127 3.70 -3.24 6.85
C ALA A 127 3.71 -4.66 6.26
N GLY A 128 2.93 -4.89 5.19
CA GLY A 128 2.97 -6.08 4.33
C GLY A 128 3.57 -5.78 2.96
N ILE A 129 3.38 -6.71 2.01
CA ILE A 129 3.75 -6.55 0.61
C ILE A 129 2.58 -6.96 -0.27
N ASN A 130 2.29 -6.17 -1.31
CA ASN A 130 1.25 -6.44 -2.29
C ASN A 130 1.67 -6.01 -3.69
N CYS A 131 1.02 -6.56 -4.70
CA CYS A 131 1.23 -6.15 -6.08
C CYS A 131 -0.08 -6.21 -6.86
N VAL A 132 -0.33 -5.15 -7.62
CA VAL A 132 -1.44 -5.09 -8.58
C VAL A 132 -0.96 -4.57 -9.92
N GLY A 133 -1.69 -4.92 -10.97
CA GLY A 133 -1.49 -4.36 -12.30
C GLY A 133 -2.82 -4.09 -12.98
N MET A 134 -2.82 -3.19 -13.96
CA MET A 134 -3.98 -2.90 -14.79
C MET A 134 -3.58 -2.56 -16.21
N VAL A 135 -4.51 -2.76 -17.14
CA VAL A 135 -4.42 -2.35 -18.54
C VAL A 135 -5.73 -1.71 -19.01
N PRO A 136 -5.72 -0.88 -20.09
CA PRO A 136 -6.88 -0.11 -20.53
C PRO A 136 -8.10 -0.94 -20.93
N ASP A 137 -7.92 -2.22 -21.27
CA ASP A 137 -9.01 -3.14 -21.62
C ASP A 137 -9.80 -3.67 -20.40
N GLY A 138 -9.42 -3.24 -19.19
CA GLY A 138 -10.05 -3.62 -17.92
C GLY A 138 -9.47 -4.87 -17.27
N ARG A 139 -8.52 -5.58 -17.89
CA ARG A 139 -7.82 -6.68 -17.22
C ARG A 139 -6.97 -6.15 -16.07
N THR A 140 -6.93 -6.92 -15.00
CA THR A 140 -6.11 -6.64 -13.82
C THR A 140 -5.27 -7.86 -13.45
N ALA A 141 -4.12 -7.63 -12.86
CA ALA A 141 -3.33 -8.64 -12.15
C ALA A 141 -3.35 -8.29 -10.65
N ARG A 142 -3.52 -9.31 -9.82
CA ARG A 142 -3.52 -9.14 -8.36
C ARG A 142 -3.08 -10.43 -7.66
N PHE A 143 -2.68 -10.28 -6.40
CA PHE A 143 -2.30 -11.37 -5.51
C PHE A 143 -3.15 -11.26 -4.23
N PRO A 144 -3.36 -12.37 -3.49
CA PRO A 144 -4.15 -12.33 -2.25
C PRO A 144 -3.56 -11.43 -1.16
N ALA A 145 -2.23 -11.29 -1.08
CA ALA A 145 -1.50 -10.38 -0.18
C ALA A 145 -1.89 -10.47 1.32
N ILE A 146 -2.28 -11.66 1.79
CA ILE A 146 -2.67 -11.94 3.18
C ILE A 146 -1.54 -12.59 4.00
N GLY A 147 -0.30 -12.32 3.63
CA GLY A 147 0.91 -12.77 4.32
C GLY A 147 1.35 -14.18 3.94
N ARG A 148 2.03 -14.88 4.86
CA ARG A 148 2.65 -16.19 4.57
C ARG A 148 1.67 -17.25 4.08
N ILE A 149 0.40 -17.16 4.43
CA ILE A 149 -0.65 -18.10 4.01
C ILE A 149 -0.92 -18.00 2.50
N SER A 150 -0.71 -16.83 1.90
CA SER A 150 -0.80 -16.60 0.45
C SER A 150 0.55 -16.71 -0.27
N GLY A 151 1.61 -17.05 0.47
CA GLY A 151 2.96 -17.19 -0.07
C GLY A 151 3.75 -15.89 -0.12
N ASP A 152 3.28 -14.81 0.50
CA ASP A 152 3.97 -13.54 0.51
C ASP A 152 5.17 -13.56 1.46
N TRP A 153 6.25 -12.95 1.05
CA TRP A 153 7.41 -12.73 1.89
C TRP A 153 7.87 -11.26 1.79
N GLY A 154 8.07 -10.61 2.93
CA GLY A 154 8.48 -9.20 2.99
C GLY A 154 7.50 -8.36 3.79
N GLY A 155 7.47 -7.05 3.47
CA GLY A 155 6.85 -6.06 4.33
C GLY A 155 7.66 -5.78 5.58
N GLY A 156 7.47 -4.60 6.18
CA GLY A 156 8.21 -4.20 7.39
C GLY A 156 8.02 -5.17 8.56
N SER A 157 6.81 -5.70 8.71
CA SER A 157 6.50 -6.69 9.77
C SER A 157 7.26 -8.00 9.56
N GLY A 158 7.19 -8.56 8.34
CA GLY A 158 7.88 -9.81 8.01
C GLY A 158 9.41 -9.66 8.08
N LEU A 159 9.95 -8.54 7.59
CA LEU A 159 11.38 -8.24 7.68
C LEU A 159 11.85 -8.14 9.13
N SER A 160 11.05 -7.53 10.00
CA SER A 160 11.36 -7.42 11.43
C SER A 160 11.35 -8.79 12.11
N GLU A 161 10.42 -9.66 11.77
CA GLU A 161 10.36 -11.03 12.26
C GLU A 161 11.57 -11.86 11.84
N GLU A 162 11.95 -11.78 10.57
CA GLU A 162 13.14 -12.46 10.05
C GLU A 162 14.43 -11.93 10.72
N ALA A 163 14.56 -10.59 10.83
CA ALA A 163 15.71 -9.99 11.53
C ALA A 163 15.83 -10.48 12.97
N MET A 164 14.72 -10.51 13.72
CA MET A 164 14.68 -11.07 15.08
C MET A 164 15.03 -12.55 15.11
N TRP A 165 14.58 -13.34 14.14
CA TRP A 165 14.89 -14.77 14.07
C TRP A 165 16.40 -15.01 13.88
N PHE A 166 17.05 -14.29 12.96
CA PHE A 166 18.50 -14.37 12.76
C PHE A 166 19.27 -13.89 14.00
N ALA A 167 18.88 -12.75 14.56
CA ALA A 167 19.53 -12.16 15.73
C ALA A 167 19.47 -13.06 16.97
N ALA A 168 18.30 -13.66 17.27
CA ALA A 168 18.12 -14.57 18.39
C ALA A 168 19.00 -15.82 18.26
N ARG A 169 19.05 -16.39 17.04
CA ARG A 169 19.85 -17.59 16.77
C ARG A 169 21.35 -17.31 16.79
N ALA A 170 21.77 -16.10 16.39
CA ALA A 170 23.17 -15.69 16.51
C ALA A 170 23.60 -15.56 17.97
N GLU A 171 22.75 -14.99 18.85
CA GLU A 171 23.05 -14.81 20.26
C GLU A 171 23.16 -16.14 21.01
N ASP A 172 22.27 -17.10 20.72
CA ASP A 172 22.26 -18.41 21.39
C ASP A 172 23.13 -19.47 20.72
N GLY A 173 23.85 -19.14 19.65
CA GLY A 173 24.80 -20.02 18.98
C GLY A 173 24.18 -21.00 17.99
N ARG A 174 22.88 -20.94 17.68
CA ARG A 174 22.21 -21.77 16.66
C ARG A 174 22.34 -21.23 15.24
N GLY A 175 22.79 -20.00 15.06
CA GLY A 175 22.90 -19.32 13.77
C GLY A 175 24.23 -18.67 13.54
N GLU A 176 24.41 -18.11 12.35
CA GLU A 176 25.60 -17.35 12.00
C GLU A 176 25.67 -16.04 12.80
N PRO A 177 26.86 -15.56 13.15
CA PRO A 177 27.04 -14.26 13.80
C PRO A 177 26.46 -13.13 12.94
N THR A 178 25.72 -12.21 13.59
CA THR A 178 25.18 -11.02 12.95
C THR A 178 25.18 -9.83 13.92
N ALA A 179 25.41 -8.64 13.40
CA ALA A 179 25.30 -7.39 14.17
C ALA A 179 23.85 -7.12 14.61
N LEU A 180 22.84 -7.74 13.96
CA LEU A 180 21.43 -7.64 14.36
C LEU A 180 21.22 -8.06 15.82
N ALA A 181 22.00 -9.04 16.33
CA ALA A 181 21.92 -9.46 17.72
C ALA A 181 22.21 -8.33 18.74
N ARG A 182 22.93 -7.31 18.31
CA ARG A 182 23.25 -6.11 19.11
C ARG A 182 22.34 -4.92 18.72
N THR A 183 22.12 -4.70 17.42
CA THR A 183 21.44 -3.48 16.94
C THR A 183 19.94 -3.50 17.22
N LEU A 184 19.27 -4.67 17.14
CA LEU A 184 17.84 -4.76 17.40
C LEU A 184 17.48 -4.47 18.87
N PRO A 185 18.09 -5.12 19.90
CA PRO A 185 17.80 -4.77 21.29
C PRO A 185 18.22 -3.34 21.63
N ALA A 186 19.34 -2.84 21.08
CA ALA A 186 19.80 -1.48 21.33
C ALA A 186 18.79 -0.40 20.87
N HIS A 187 17.97 -0.68 19.85
CA HIS A 187 16.89 0.21 19.42
C HIS A 187 15.88 0.50 20.56
N PHE A 188 15.65 -0.48 21.44
CA PHE A 188 14.77 -0.34 22.59
C PHE A 188 15.54 -0.06 23.91
N GLY A 189 16.83 0.25 23.83
CA GLY A 189 17.67 0.50 25.01
C GLY A 189 17.96 -0.75 25.84
N LEU A 190 17.97 -1.92 25.19
CA LEU A 190 18.22 -3.22 25.82
C LEU A 190 19.60 -3.76 25.40
N ASP A 191 20.21 -4.57 26.26
CA ASP A 191 21.59 -5.03 26.11
C ASP A 191 21.74 -6.37 25.38
N SER A 192 20.63 -7.13 25.18
CA SER A 192 20.68 -8.46 24.57
C SER A 192 19.39 -8.82 23.85
N MET A 193 19.45 -9.77 22.92
CA MET A 193 18.26 -10.33 22.27
C MET A 193 17.37 -11.06 23.29
N TYR A 194 17.97 -11.71 24.30
CA TYR A 194 17.19 -12.32 25.37
C TYR A 194 16.31 -11.28 26.08
N ALA A 195 16.86 -10.10 26.43
CA ALA A 195 16.11 -9.03 27.06
C ALA A 195 14.99 -8.49 26.13
N LEU A 196 15.25 -8.37 24.83
CA LEU A 196 14.23 -7.96 23.85
C LEU A 196 13.12 -9.00 23.74
N ILE A 197 13.45 -10.28 23.61
CA ILE A 197 12.50 -11.39 23.55
C ILE A 197 11.62 -11.40 24.80
N GLU A 198 12.23 -11.29 26.00
CA GLU A 198 11.50 -11.24 27.26
C GLU A 198 10.55 -10.04 27.34
N ALA A 199 11.03 -8.85 26.95
CA ALA A 199 10.23 -7.62 26.98
C ALA A 199 9.01 -7.68 26.06
N LEU A 200 9.18 -8.23 24.85
CA LEU A 200 8.09 -8.43 23.90
C LEU A 200 7.12 -9.53 24.37
N HIS A 201 7.65 -10.66 24.83
CA HIS A 201 6.84 -11.80 25.29
C HIS A 201 5.97 -11.46 26.50
N LEU A 202 6.51 -10.69 27.44
CA LEU A 202 5.79 -10.26 28.65
C LEU A 202 4.98 -8.96 28.44
N GLY A 203 4.93 -8.41 27.23
CA GLY A 203 4.18 -7.19 26.92
C GLY A 203 4.76 -5.91 27.55
N ARG A 204 6.02 -5.91 27.98
CA ARG A 204 6.72 -4.68 28.44
C ARG A 204 7.03 -3.74 27.28
N ILE A 205 7.22 -4.29 26.09
CA ILE A 205 7.22 -3.60 24.80
C ILE A 205 6.01 -4.12 24.04
N ASP A 206 5.16 -3.21 23.54
CA ASP A 206 4.02 -3.59 22.74
C ASP A 206 4.51 -4.30 21.46
N SER A 207 3.91 -5.44 21.16
CA SER A 207 4.28 -6.28 20.01
C SER A 207 4.14 -5.55 18.68
N VAL A 208 3.25 -4.55 18.59
CA VAL A 208 3.10 -3.70 17.39
C VAL A 208 4.38 -2.94 17.08
N ARG A 209 5.17 -2.57 18.10
CA ARG A 209 6.43 -1.84 17.92
C ARG A 209 7.54 -2.65 17.24
N ARG A 210 7.35 -3.95 17.02
CA ARG A 210 8.30 -4.76 16.22
C ARG A 210 8.53 -4.19 14.82
N HIS A 211 7.55 -3.50 14.23
CA HIS A 211 7.73 -2.87 12.92
C HIS A 211 8.83 -1.80 12.89
N GLU A 212 9.19 -1.23 14.05
CA GLU A 212 10.30 -0.28 14.19
C GLU A 212 11.67 -0.92 13.88
N LEU A 213 11.75 -2.25 13.86
CA LEU A 213 13.00 -2.98 13.63
C LEU A 213 13.37 -3.09 12.13
N ALA A 214 12.42 -2.89 11.20
CA ALA A 214 12.74 -2.93 9.78
C ALA A 214 13.78 -1.84 9.37
N PRO A 215 13.68 -0.58 9.78
CA PRO A 215 14.74 0.42 9.56
C PRO A 215 16.09 0.02 10.17
N VAL A 216 16.09 -0.65 11.33
CA VAL A 216 17.33 -1.13 11.99
C VAL A 216 17.99 -2.23 11.14
N LEU A 217 17.21 -3.15 10.57
CA LEU A 217 17.70 -4.15 9.62
C LEU A 217 18.41 -3.48 8.44
N PHE A 218 17.80 -2.47 7.80
CA PHE A 218 18.40 -1.78 6.66
C PHE A 218 19.65 -1.01 7.04
N ALA A 219 19.69 -0.36 8.22
CA ALA A 219 20.89 0.29 8.72
C ALA A 219 22.03 -0.71 8.97
N THR A 220 21.72 -1.87 9.57
CA THR A 220 22.70 -2.93 9.81
C THR A 220 23.21 -3.55 8.50
N ALA A 221 22.33 -3.71 7.50
CA ALA A 221 22.74 -4.15 6.17
C ALA A 221 23.66 -3.14 5.47
N ALA A 222 23.43 -1.84 5.65
CA ALA A 222 24.28 -0.80 5.09
C ALA A 222 25.70 -0.80 5.68
N GLU A 223 25.88 -1.32 6.89
CA GLU A 223 27.19 -1.54 7.54
C GLU A 223 27.90 -2.82 7.04
N GLY A 224 27.28 -3.60 6.15
CA GLY A 224 27.88 -4.79 5.53
C GLY A 224 27.62 -6.11 6.27
N ASP A 225 26.68 -6.16 7.21
CA ASP A 225 26.31 -7.39 7.91
C ASP A 225 25.70 -8.42 6.93
N ALA A 226 26.30 -9.59 6.83
CA ALA A 226 25.94 -10.59 5.81
C ALA A 226 24.50 -11.13 5.94
N PRO A 227 23.99 -11.53 7.13
CA PRO A 227 22.60 -11.93 7.30
C PRO A 227 21.61 -10.80 6.98
N ALA A 228 21.90 -9.56 7.40
CA ALA A 228 21.05 -8.42 7.08
C ALA A 228 21.00 -8.12 5.58
N LEU A 229 22.15 -8.18 4.88
CA LEU A 229 22.22 -8.06 3.42
C LEU A 229 21.41 -9.14 2.72
N ALA A 230 21.49 -10.39 3.17
CA ALA A 230 20.72 -11.50 2.59
C ALA A 230 19.21 -11.27 2.69
N LEU A 231 18.72 -10.70 3.79
CA LEU A 231 17.30 -10.35 3.96
C LEU A 231 16.88 -9.22 3.00
N VAL A 232 17.73 -8.21 2.81
CA VAL A 232 17.47 -7.12 1.84
C VAL A 232 17.46 -7.64 0.40
N ASP A 233 18.42 -8.51 0.05
CA ASP A 233 18.49 -9.12 -1.29
C ASP A 233 17.28 -10.01 -1.58
N ARG A 234 16.83 -10.78 -0.60
CA ARG A 234 15.61 -11.58 -0.71
C ARG A 234 14.37 -10.71 -0.92
N LEU A 235 14.26 -9.58 -0.20
CA LEU A 235 13.16 -8.64 -0.46
C LEU A 235 13.15 -8.15 -1.91
N ALA A 236 14.33 -7.84 -2.47
CA ALA A 236 14.42 -7.44 -3.87
C ALA A 236 13.94 -8.55 -4.81
N GLU A 237 14.27 -9.82 -4.53
CA GLU A 237 13.81 -10.98 -5.29
C GLU A 237 12.28 -11.12 -5.26
N GLU A 238 11.66 -10.92 -4.10
CA GLU A 238 10.19 -10.97 -3.93
C GLU A 238 9.50 -9.81 -4.67
N VAL A 239 10.01 -8.59 -4.55
CA VAL A 239 9.49 -7.42 -5.30
C VAL A 239 9.51 -7.69 -6.80
N VAL A 240 10.63 -8.21 -7.32
CA VAL A 240 10.78 -8.49 -8.75
C VAL A 240 9.96 -9.70 -9.17
N ALA A 241 9.79 -10.71 -8.33
CA ALA A 241 8.92 -11.86 -8.61
C ALA A 241 7.47 -11.41 -8.79
N LEU A 242 6.94 -10.61 -7.86
CA LEU A 242 5.59 -10.05 -7.94
C LEU A 242 5.40 -9.18 -9.20
N ALA A 243 6.32 -8.22 -9.44
CA ALA A 243 6.27 -7.34 -10.61
C ALA A 243 6.29 -8.14 -11.91
N SER A 244 7.23 -9.09 -12.05
CA SER A 244 7.39 -9.86 -13.27
C SER A 244 6.17 -10.75 -13.58
N VAL A 245 5.59 -11.36 -12.55
CA VAL A 245 4.37 -12.18 -12.71
C VAL A 245 3.17 -11.30 -13.07
N ALA A 246 3.04 -10.13 -12.46
CA ALA A 246 1.96 -9.19 -12.81
C ALA A 246 2.09 -8.68 -14.25
N LEU A 247 3.31 -8.30 -14.67
CA LEU A 247 3.61 -7.93 -16.07
C LEU A 247 3.27 -9.05 -17.05
N ALA A 248 3.66 -10.31 -16.72
CA ALA A 248 3.38 -11.46 -17.57
C ALA A 248 1.88 -11.72 -17.73
N ARG A 249 1.10 -11.64 -16.63
CA ARG A 249 -0.37 -11.81 -16.66
C ARG A 249 -1.10 -10.78 -17.50
N LEU A 250 -0.46 -9.64 -17.73
CA LEU A 250 -1.02 -8.50 -18.48
C LEU A 250 -0.38 -8.32 -19.86
N ASP A 251 0.46 -9.27 -20.30
CA ASP A 251 1.20 -9.24 -21.57
C ASP A 251 2.13 -8.02 -21.70
N LEU A 252 2.72 -7.55 -20.57
CA LEU A 252 3.55 -6.35 -20.50
C LEU A 252 5.06 -6.62 -20.33
N LEU A 253 5.51 -7.88 -20.24
CA LEU A 253 6.93 -8.22 -19.99
C LEU A 253 7.90 -7.63 -21.03
N ASP A 254 7.49 -7.63 -22.28
CA ASP A 254 8.32 -7.20 -23.41
C ASP A 254 8.01 -5.75 -23.85
N GLU A 255 7.30 -4.99 -23.00
CA GLU A 255 6.89 -3.64 -23.29
C GLU A 255 7.49 -2.62 -22.31
N ALA A 256 7.57 -1.35 -22.74
CA ALA A 256 7.94 -0.25 -21.86
C ALA A 256 6.78 0.07 -20.91
N ALA A 257 6.58 -0.80 -19.90
CA ALA A 257 5.52 -0.67 -18.92
C ALA A 257 6.05 -0.06 -17.61
N PRO A 258 5.30 0.87 -16.99
CA PRO A 258 5.63 1.37 -15.66
C PRO A 258 5.57 0.24 -14.62
N VAL A 259 6.63 0.14 -13.81
CA VAL A 259 6.68 -0.64 -12.56
C VAL A 259 6.85 0.35 -11.43
N LEU A 260 5.78 0.58 -10.71
CA LEU A 260 5.75 1.53 -9.61
C LEU A 260 6.12 0.85 -8.31
N LEU A 261 6.94 1.50 -7.52
CA LEU A 261 7.36 1.07 -6.19
C LEU A 261 6.73 2.01 -5.16
N GLY A 262 5.92 1.46 -4.26
CA GLY A 262 5.22 2.23 -3.23
C GLY A 262 5.35 1.61 -1.83
N GLY A 263 4.78 2.28 -0.83
CA GLY A 263 4.87 1.88 0.57
C GLY A 263 6.16 2.31 1.24
N SER A 264 6.12 2.42 2.57
CA SER A 264 7.19 3.05 3.37
C SER A 264 8.58 2.40 3.21
N VAL A 265 8.65 1.10 2.99
CA VAL A 265 9.92 0.38 2.81
C VAL A 265 10.57 0.73 1.47
N LEU A 266 9.81 0.73 0.37
CA LEU A 266 10.34 1.04 -0.96
C LEU A 266 10.55 2.56 -1.15
N ALA A 267 9.68 3.38 -0.56
CA ALA A 267 9.81 4.84 -0.58
C ALA A 267 11.03 5.35 0.19
N ALA A 268 11.57 4.56 1.15
CA ALA A 268 12.79 4.91 1.89
C ALA A 268 14.06 4.90 1.03
N ARG A 269 14.02 4.36 -0.21
CA ARG A 269 15.09 4.43 -1.20
C ARG A 269 16.43 3.87 -0.68
N HIS A 270 16.40 2.69 -0.07
CA HIS A 270 17.61 2.03 0.40
C HIS A 270 18.50 1.60 -0.78
N PRO A 271 19.75 2.12 -0.90
CA PRO A 271 20.57 1.93 -2.10
C PRO A 271 20.79 0.46 -2.49
N ARG A 272 21.00 -0.44 -1.51
CA ARG A 272 21.16 -1.87 -1.77
C ARG A 272 19.89 -2.49 -2.34
N LEU A 273 18.74 -2.17 -1.77
CA LEU A 273 17.45 -2.69 -2.24
C LEU A 273 17.14 -2.17 -3.65
N ASP A 274 17.25 -0.85 -3.86
CA ASP A 274 16.99 -0.22 -5.15
C ASP A 274 17.89 -0.78 -6.25
N GLY A 275 19.20 -0.90 -5.97
CA GLY A 275 20.18 -1.45 -6.92
C GLY A 275 19.88 -2.91 -7.27
N ARG A 276 19.52 -3.73 -6.28
CA ARG A 276 19.21 -5.15 -6.51
C ARG A 276 17.89 -5.34 -7.26
N ILE A 277 16.86 -4.55 -6.97
CA ILE A 277 15.60 -4.53 -7.73
C ILE A 277 15.89 -4.16 -9.19
N ALA A 278 16.65 -3.10 -9.45
CA ALA A 278 16.98 -2.65 -10.80
C ALA A 278 17.73 -3.75 -11.60
N GLU A 279 18.74 -4.38 -10.98
CA GLU A 279 19.51 -5.47 -11.58
C GLU A 279 18.61 -6.67 -11.97
N LEU A 280 17.81 -7.14 -11.02
CA LEU A 280 16.96 -8.31 -11.22
C LEU A 280 15.82 -8.02 -12.22
N LEU A 281 15.25 -6.84 -12.18
CA LEU A 281 14.17 -6.48 -13.10
C LEU A 281 14.69 -6.27 -14.53
N ALA A 282 15.90 -5.72 -14.70
CA ALA A 282 16.55 -5.62 -16.01
C ALA A 282 16.76 -6.99 -16.67
N ALA A 283 16.96 -8.06 -15.88
CA ALA A 283 17.08 -9.41 -16.39
C ALA A 283 15.72 -10.04 -16.77
N ARG A 284 14.64 -9.72 -16.06
CA ARG A 284 13.31 -10.36 -16.23
C ARG A 284 12.34 -9.57 -17.10
N ALA A 285 12.41 -8.26 -17.05
CA ALA A 285 11.56 -7.32 -17.79
C ALA A 285 12.40 -6.11 -18.26
N PRO A 286 13.29 -6.29 -19.23
CA PRO A 286 14.34 -5.32 -19.58
C PRO A 286 13.80 -3.98 -20.11
N LYS A 287 12.55 -3.92 -20.53
CA LYS A 287 11.90 -2.70 -21.01
C LYS A 287 11.07 -2.00 -19.92
N ALA A 288 10.89 -2.62 -18.75
CA ALA A 288 10.12 -2.04 -17.67
C ALA A 288 10.76 -0.73 -17.17
N VAL A 289 9.91 0.26 -16.87
CA VAL A 289 10.32 1.56 -16.37
C VAL A 289 10.00 1.66 -14.88
N VAL A 290 11.04 1.55 -14.04
CA VAL A 290 10.88 1.57 -12.58
C VAL A 290 10.78 3.01 -12.08
N ARG A 291 9.81 3.28 -11.21
CA ARG A 291 9.62 4.57 -10.57
C ARG A 291 9.07 4.39 -9.15
N VAL A 292 9.50 5.20 -8.21
CA VAL A 292 8.88 5.29 -6.87
C VAL A 292 7.71 6.26 -6.94
N VAL A 293 6.59 5.89 -6.32
CA VAL A 293 5.38 6.73 -6.27
C VAL A 293 5.51 7.73 -5.13
N GLU A 294 5.35 9.00 -5.48
CA GLU A 294 5.35 10.12 -4.53
C GLU A 294 3.96 10.75 -4.40
N GLU A 295 3.09 10.48 -5.37
CA GLU A 295 1.73 11.01 -5.44
C GLU A 295 0.84 10.45 -4.32
N SER A 296 -0.09 11.28 -3.85
CA SER A 296 -1.05 10.88 -2.83
C SER A 296 -2.00 9.79 -3.33
N PRO A 297 -2.18 8.66 -2.63
CA PRO A 297 -3.07 7.58 -3.08
C PRO A 297 -4.53 8.01 -3.27
N VAL A 298 -5.05 8.98 -2.49
CA VAL A 298 -6.42 9.49 -2.69
C VAL A 298 -6.62 10.13 -4.07
N LEU A 299 -5.56 10.69 -4.68
CA LEU A 299 -5.58 11.10 -6.09
C LEU A 299 -5.89 9.91 -6.98
N GLY A 300 -5.22 8.78 -6.75
CA GLY A 300 -5.45 7.55 -7.51
C GLY A 300 -6.88 7.01 -7.37
N ALA A 301 -7.42 7.01 -6.15
CA ALA A 301 -8.82 6.68 -5.92
C ALA A 301 -9.77 7.61 -6.69
N GLY A 302 -9.47 8.91 -6.73
CA GLY A 302 -10.22 9.88 -7.54
C GLY A 302 -10.14 9.61 -9.04
N LEU A 303 -8.94 9.32 -9.54
CA LEU A 303 -8.73 9.00 -10.97
C LEU A 303 -9.45 7.70 -11.38
N LEU A 304 -9.46 6.66 -10.52
CA LEU A 304 -10.24 5.45 -10.75
C LEU A 304 -11.75 5.75 -10.84
N GLY A 305 -12.25 6.64 -9.99
CA GLY A 305 -13.63 7.09 -10.05
C GLY A 305 -13.95 7.88 -11.33
N LEU A 306 -13.01 8.71 -11.80
CA LEU A 306 -13.15 9.43 -13.09
C LEU A 306 -13.08 8.46 -14.27
N ASP A 307 -12.23 7.42 -14.22
CA ASP A 307 -12.19 6.34 -15.22
C ASP A 307 -13.55 5.62 -15.29
N HIS A 308 -14.13 5.28 -14.11
CA HIS A 308 -15.44 4.63 -14.02
C HIS A 308 -16.58 5.48 -14.61
N THR A 309 -16.55 6.79 -14.38
CA THR A 309 -17.54 7.72 -14.91
C THR A 309 -17.29 8.15 -16.34
N ALA A 310 -16.26 7.60 -16.99
CA ALA A 310 -15.82 7.95 -18.34
C ALA A 310 -15.57 9.47 -18.52
N ALA A 311 -15.00 10.11 -17.49
CA ALA A 311 -14.68 11.53 -17.54
C ALA A 311 -13.62 11.82 -18.62
N PRO A 312 -13.71 12.96 -19.31
CA PRO A 312 -12.77 13.28 -20.36
C PRO A 312 -11.35 13.58 -19.83
N PRO A 313 -10.30 13.45 -20.67
CA PRO A 313 -8.90 13.56 -20.22
C PRO A 313 -8.53 14.89 -19.54
N GLU A 314 -9.18 15.99 -19.90
CA GLU A 314 -8.97 17.31 -19.29
C GLU A 314 -9.39 17.35 -17.82
N VAL A 315 -10.41 16.56 -17.43
CA VAL A 315 -10.87 16.41 -16.04
C VAL A 315 -9.80 15.68 -15.20
N HIS A 316 -9.24 14.60 -15.74
CA HIS A 316 -8.12 13.87 -15.12
C HIS A 316 -6.90 14.79 -14.92
N LYS A 317 -6.54 15.56 -15.94
CA LYS A 317 -5.42 16.53 -15.87
C LYS A 317 -5.65 17.59 -14.79
N ARG A 318 -6.88 18.12 -14.70
CA ARG A 318 -7.23 19.11 -13.69
C ARG A 318 -7.13 18.54 -12.28
N LEU A 319 -7.61 17.31 -12.08
CA LEU A 319 -7.50 16.64 -10.78
C LEU A 319 -6.02 16.46 -10.39
N ARG A 320 -5.17 15.96 -11.29
CA ARG A 320 -3.73 15.80 -11.05
C ARG A 320 -3.05 17.11 -10.67
N ALA A 321 -3.37 18.21 -11.35
CA ALA A 321 -2.76 19.51 -11.09
C ALA A 321 -3.03 20.07 -9.69
N GLN A 322 -4.00 19.54 -8.95
CA GLN A 322 -4.31 19.96 -7.58
C GLN A 322 -3.57 19.15 -6.51
N TYR A 323 -2.87 18.09 -6.93
CA TYR A 323 -2.03 17.24 -6.08
C TYR A 323 -0.54 17.33 -6.44
N ALA A 324 -0.17 18.17 -7.42
CA ALA A 324 1.20 18.41 -7.88
C ALA A 324 1.99 19.35 -6.95
#